data_c95bb0dac28d84e00e42a72a46cc658a
#
_entry.id   c95bb0dac28d84e00e42a72a46cc658a
#
_cell.length_a   1.000
_cell.length_b   1.000
_cell.length_c   1.000
_cell.angle_alpha   90.00
_cell.angle_beta   90.00
_cell.angle_gamma   90.00
#
_symmetry.space_group_name_H-M   'P 1'
#
loop_
_entity.id
_entity.type
_entity.pdbx_description
1 polymer ?
#
loop_
_entity_poly.entity_id
_entity_poly.type
_entity_poly.pdbx_seq_one_letter_code
_entity_poly.pdbx_strand_id
1 'polypeptide(L)'
;MPRYLQIGKGSLNELPEIINILGSIKSLLIVTDKQMVSFGYVKKLQEVLTKAGLKSDVFDDTVPDPTDTVVLNGIKFLEKCKNDAVIGFGGGSPIDTAKAIAAMAKYSKNIQDYKPPSMFDKKGLPIIAIPTTAGTGSEVTHHAVIIDSNNNEKIS
;
A
#
# COMPACT_ATOMS: atom_id res chain seq x y z
N MET A 1 14.61 -3.05 -3.73
CA MET A 1 14.30 -2.63 -5.12
C MET A 1 13.04 -3.36 -5.60
N PRO A 2 12.16 -2.69 -6.35
CA PRO A 2 11.00 -3.34 -6.96
C PRO A 2 11.47 -4.46 -7.91
N ARG A 3 10.68 -5.54 -7.98
CA ARG A 3 10.96 -6.66 -8.91
C ARG A 3 10.53 -6.33 -10.33
N TYR A 4 9.51 -5.49 -10.45
CA TYR A 4 8.94 -5.06 -11.72
C TYR A 4 8.78 -3.54 -11.67
N LEU A 5 9.09 -2.90 -12.77
CA LEU A 5 8.93 -1.47 -12.95
C LEU A 5 8.30 -1.22 -14.32
N GLN A 6 7.13 -0.59 -14.30
CA GLN A 6 6.40 -0.21 -15.51
C GLN A 6 6.31 1.30 -15.57
N ILE A 7 6.81 1.88 -16.66
CA ILE A 7 6.85 3.34 -16.85
C ILE A 7 6.30 3.65 -18.25
N GLY A 8 5.44 4.65 -18.32
CA GLY A 8 4.94 5.16 -19.59
C GLY A 8 3.50 5.63 -19.52
N LYS A 9 3.10 6.36 -20.56
CA LYS A 9 1.71 6.80 -20.71
C LYS A 9 0.81 5.57 -20.88
N GLY A 10 -0.19 5.45 -20.02
CA GLY A 10 -1.15 4.33 -20.07
C GLY A 10 -0.72 3.07 -19.31
N SER A 11 0.44 3.08 -18.61
CA SER A 11 0.94 1.93 -17.84
C SER A 11 -0.06 1.38 -16.81
N LEU A 12 -1.01 2.20 -16.35
CA LEU A 12 -2.09 1.74 -15.48
C LEU A 12 -2.94 0.62 -16.12
N ASN A 13 -3.10 0.63 -17.44
CA ASN A 13 -3.86 -0.40 -18.15
C ASN A 13 -3.15 -1.76 -18.19
N GLU A 14 -1.84 -1.79 -17.96
CA GLU A 14 -1.01 -3.00 -17.92
C GLU A 14 -0.96 -3.64 -16.51
N LEU A 15 -1.55 -2.95 -15.53
CA LEU A 15 -1.59 -3.40 -14.14
C LEU A 15 -2.11 -4.83 -13.96
N PRO A 16 -3.16 -5.31 -14.67
CA PRO A 16 -3.64 -6.69 -14.55
C PRO A 16 -2.57 -7.73 -14.93
N GLU A 17 -1.74 -7.45 -15.94
CA GLU A 17 -0.66 -8.34 -16.36
C GLU A 17 0.42 -8.44 -15.25
N ILE A 18 0.76 -7.31 -14.64
CA ILE A 18 1.70 -7.25 -13.51
C ILE A 18 1.15 -8.06 -12.33
N ILE A 19 -0.14 -7.91 -12.03
CA ILE A 19 -0.79 -8.66 -10.93
C ILE A 19 -0.71 -10.17 -11.20
N ASN A 20 -0.94 -10.62 -12.42
CA ASN A 20 -0.82 -12.02 -12.79
C ASN A 20 0.60 -12.57 -12.58
N ILE A 21 1.64 -11.77 -12.83
CA ILE A 21 3.04 -12.14 -12.57
C ILE A 21 3.32 -12.30 -11.06
N LEU A 22 2.64 -11.53 -10.22
CA LEU A 22 2.84 -11.58 -8.77
C LEU A 22 2.23 -12.82 -8.12
N GLY A 23 1.31 -13.50 -8.78
CA GLY A 23 0.69 -14.75 -8.32
C GLY A 23 -0.83 -14.78 -8.43
N SER A 24 -1.46 -15.71 -7.72
CA SER A 24 -2.92 -15.92 -7.75
C SER A 24 -3.66 -14.88 -6.89
N ILE A 25 -3.57 -13.61 -7.26
CA ILE A 25 -4.24 -12.51 -6.58
C ILE A 25 -5.65 -12.35 -7.16
N LYS A 26 -6.68 -12.28 -6.30
CA LYS A 26 -8.08 -12.09 -6.68
C LYS A 26 -8.70 -10.81 -6.12
N SER A 27 -8.12 -10.31 -5.04
CA SER A 27 -8.63 -9.13 -4.34
C SER A 27 -7.49 -8.24 -3.83
N LEU A 28 -7.65 -6.93 -3.95
CA LEU A 28 -6.63 -5.95 -3.60
C LEU A 28 -7.20 -4.87 -2.69
N LEU A 29 -6.41 -4.48 -1.69
CA LEU A 29 -6.67 -3.29 -0.91
C LEU A 29 -5.97 -2.09 -1.55
N ILE A 30 -6.72 -1.09 -1.96
CA ILE A 30 -6.19 0.20 -2.43
C ILE A 30 -6.06 1.10 -1.21
N VAL A 31 -4.81 1.42 -0.84
CA VAL A 31 -4.47 2.36 0.23
C VAL A 31 -4.18 3.70 -0.40
N THR A 32 -4.92 4.72 0.00
CA THR A 32 -4.91 6.04 -0.64
C THR A 32 -5.37 7.12 0.35
N ASP A 33 -5.55 8.34 -0.12
CA ASP A 33 -6.12 9.44 0.63
C ASP A 33 -7.45 9.93 0.01
N LYS A 34 -8.20 10.72 0.79
CA LYS A 34 -9.50 11.25 0.38
C LYS A 34 -9.42 12.16 -0.84
N GLN A 35 -8.28 12.82 -1.05
CA GLN A 35 -8.09 13.69 -2.19
C GLN A 35 -8.02 12.89 -3.51
N MET A 36 -7.31 11.76 -3.51
CA MET A 36 -7.25 10.84 -4.64
C MET A 36 -8.64 10.28 -4.99
N VAL A 37 -9.45 9.98 -3.97
CA VAL A 37 -10.85 9.55 -4.16
C VAL A 37 -11.68 10.68 -4.78
N SER A 38 -11.61 11.89 -4.24
CA SER A 38 -12.38 13.06 -4.72
C SER A 38 -12.05 13.45 -6.16
N PHE A 39 -10.81 13.25 -6.60
CA PHE A 39 -10.39 13.49 -7.99
C PHE A 39 -10.84 12.41 -8.96
N GLY A 40 -11.44 11.32 -8.48
CA GLY A 40 -11.92 10.22 -9.31
C GLY A 40 -10.80 9.28 -9.81
N TYR A 41 -9.55 9.46 -9.38
CA TYR A 41 -8.45 8.58 -9.80
C TYR A 41 -8.61 7.16 -9.27
N VAL A 42 -9.09 7.02 -8.04
CA VAL A 42 -9.36 5.70 -7.43
C VAL A 42 -10.41 4.94 -8.22
N LYS A 43 -11.49 5.63 -8.66
CA LYS A 43 -12.51 5.02 -9.51
C LYS A 43 -11.95 4.48 -10.82
N LYS A 44 -11.06 5.23 -11.47
CA LYS A 44 -10.37 4.77 -12.69
C LYS A 44 -9.54 3.52 -12.44
N LEU A 45 -8.81 3.45 -11.34
CA LEU A 45 -8.04 2.28 -10.94
C LEU A 45 -8.98 1.08 -10.71
N GLN A 46 -10.07 1.27 -9.97
CA GLN A 46 -11.07 0.22 -9.72
C GLN A 46 -11.71 -0.30 -11.02
N GLU A 47 -11.98 0.57 -11.99
CA GLU A 47 -12.50 0.17 -13.31
C GLU A 47 -11.53 -0.74 -14.06
N VAL A 48 -10.21 -0.45 -14.01
CA VAL A 48 -9.18 -1.31 -14.61
C VAL A 48 -9.15 -2.68 -13.95
N LEU A 49 -9.17 -2.73 -12.62
CA LEU A 49 -9.16 -3.97 -11.85
C LEU A 49 -10.44 -4.80 -12.11
N THR A 50 -11.61 -4.16 -12.09
CA THR A 50 -12.90 -4.82 -12.31
C THR A 50 -13.01 -5.43 -13.72
N LYS A 51 -12.53 -4.71 -14.75
CA LYS A 51 -12.48 -5.26 -16.13
C LYS A 51 -11.62 -6.51 -16.24
N ALA A 52 -10.62 -6.64 -15.37
CA ALA A 52 -9.77 -7.82 -15.29
C ALA A 52 -10.32 -8.92 -14.36
N GLY A 53 -11.51 -8.76 -13.81
CA GLY A 53 -12.13 -9.72 -12.89
C GLY A 53 -11.55 -9.70 -11.47
N LEU A 54 -10.81 -8.64 -11.12
CA LEU A 54 -10.21 -8.45 -9.80
C LEU A 54 -11.13 -7.63 -8.89
N LYS A 55 -11.25 -8.04 -7.64
CA LYS A 55 -11.96 -7.27 -6.61
C LYS A 55 -11.03 -6.23 -6.00
N SER A 56 -11.57 -5.09 -5.58
CA SER A 56 -10.81 -4.08 -4.86
C SER A 56 -11.65 -3.40 -3.79
N ASP A 57 -11.03 -3.18 -2.64
CA ASP A 57 -11.56 -2.40 -1.53
C ASP A 57 -10.68 -1.17 -1.37
N VAL A 58 -11.22 -0.08 -0.81
CA VAL A 58 -10.51 1.20 -0.69
C VAL A 58 -10.39 1.57 0.79
N PHE A 59 -9.17 1.81 1.23
CA PHE A 59 -8.82 2.42 2.50
C PHE A 59 -8.26 3.81 2.22
N ASP A 60 -9.04 4.86 2.48
CA ASP A 60 -8.74 6.25 2.12
C ASP A 60 -8.43 7.17 3.32
N ASP A 61 -8.19 6.56 4.48
CA ASP A 61 -7.88 7.29 5.72
C ASP A 61 -6.39 7.62 5.90
N THR A 62 -5.59 7.49 4.84
CA THR A 62 -4.18 7.90 4.90
C THR A 62 -4.08 9.42 5.00
N VAL A 63 -3.22 9.87 5.89
CA VAL A 63 -2.94 11.29 6.15
C VAL A 63 -1.47 11.60 5.86
N PRO A 64 -1.11 12.89 5.65
CA PRO A 64 0.30 13.29 5.68
C PRO A 64 0.97 12.84 6.98
N ASP A 65 2.22 12.38 6.90
CA ASP A 65 2.95 11.79 8.03
C ASP A 65 2.13 10.71 8.76
N PRO A 66 1.88 9.56 8.09
CA PRO A 66 0.97 8.54 8.60
C PRO A 66 1.45 7.95 9.91
N THR A 67 0.51 7.71 10.82
CA THR A 67 0.82 7.15 12.15
C THR A 67 0.63 5.63 12.18
N ASP A 68 1.19 5.00 13.20
CA ASP A 68 0.96 3.60 13.55
C ASP A 68 -0.53 3.27 13.69
N THR A 69 -1.32 4.21 14.23
CA THR A 69 -2.78 4.07 14.35
C THR A 69 -3.47 3.93 12.99
N VAL A 70 -3.05 4.73 12.00
CA VAL A 70 -3.56 4.62 10.61
C VAL A 70 -3.20 3.26 10.01
N VAL A 71 -1.97 2.78 10.22
CA VAL A 71 -1.53 1.47 9.76
C VAL A 71 -2.36 0.34 10.40
N LEU A 72 -2.57 0.39 11.72
CA LEU A 72 -3.38 -0.60 12.45
C LEU A 72 -4.84 -0.62 11.95
N ASN A 73 -5.43 0.53 11.67
CA ASN A 73 -6.77 0.60 11.08
C ASN A 73 -6.81 -0.01 9.69
N GLY A 74 -5.79 0.25 8.87
CA GLY A 74 -5.65 -0.35 7.54
C GLY A 74 -5.49 -1.87 7.59
N ILE A 75 -4.75 -2.42 8.57
CA ILE A 75 -4.63 -3.87 8.80
C ILE A 75 -5.98 -4.49 9.15
N LYS A 76 -6.72 -3.89 10.10
CA LYS A 76 -8.08 -4.36 10.45
C LYS A 76 -9.02 -4.34 9.24
N PHE A 77 -8.93 -3.32 8.42
CA PHE A 77 -9.72 -3.20 7.20
C PHE A 77 -9.36 -4.30 6.19
N LEU A 78 -8.07 -4.53 5.96
CA LEU A 78 -7.55 -5.59 5.09
C LEU A 78 -8.02 -6.98 5.54
N GLU A 79 -7.95 -7.28 6.85
CA GLU A 79 -8.42 -8.55 7.43
C GLU A 79 -9.91 -8.74 7.24
N LYS A 80 -10.71 -7.69 7.46
CA LYS A 80 -12.17 -7.70 7.24
C LYS A 80 -12.52 -8.01 5.79
N CYS A 81 -11.83 -7.39 4.83
CA CYS A 81 -12.06 -7.56 3.40
C CYS A 81 -11.39 -8.81 2.83
N LYS A 82 -10.43 -9.42 3.55
CA LYS A 82 -9.65 -10.60 3.12
C LYS A 82 -8.93 -10.39 1.79
N ASN A 83 -8.28 -9.24 1.64
CA ASN A 83 -7.54 -8.94 0.42
C ASN A 83 -6.23 -9.73 0.35
N ASP A 84 -5.83 -10.11 -0.87
CA ASP A 84 -4.65 -10.94 -1.15
C ASP A 84 -3.38 -10.11 -1.35
N ALA A 85 -3.54 -8.83 -1.72
CA ALA A 85 -2.45 -7.92 -2.03
C ALA A 85 -2.84 -6.48 -1.69
N VAL A 86 -1.86 -5.58 -1.67
CA VAL A 86 -2.04 -4.16 -1.35
C VAL A 86 -1.54 -3.30 -2.50
N ILE A 87 -2.28 -2.25 -2.84
CA ILE A 87 -1.87 -1.18 -3.75
C ILE A 87 -1.71 0.10 -2.95
N GLY A 88 -0.53 0.71 -2.97
CA GLY A 88 -0.32 2.08 -2.49
C GLY A 88 -0.51 3.04 -3.66
N PHE A 89 -1.55 3.87 -3.62
CA PHE A 89 -1.91 4.75 -4.72
C PHE A 89 -1.98 6.21 -4.25
N GLY A 90 -1.02 7.02 -4.68
CA GLY A 90 -0.92 8.43 -4.27
C GLY A 90 0.51 8.92 -4.14
N GLY A 91 0.75 9.83 -3.21
CA GLY A 91 2.09 10.31 -2.84
C GLY A 91 2.85 9.35 -1.93
N GLY A 92 3.89 9.84 -1.28
CA GLY A 92 4.71 9.04 -0.36
C GLY A 92 3.92 8.45 0.80
N SER A 93 3.02 9.24 1.43
CA SER A 93 2.26 8.78 2.61
C SER A 93 1.33 7.59 2.32
N PRO A 94 0.49 7.57 1.27
CA PRO A 94 -0.26 6.38 0.89
C PRO A 94 0.62 5.17 0.58
N ILE A 95 1.76 5.36 -0.11
CA ILE A 95 2.66 4.27 -0.45
C ILE A 95 3.33 3.70 0.80
N ASP A 96 3.81 4.54 1.71
CA ASP A 96 4.44 4.09 2.95
C ASP A 96 3.43 3.40 3.88
N THR A 97 2.21 3.94 3.99
CA THR A 97 1.11 3.27 4.71
C THR A 97 0.81 1.89 4.11
N ALA A 98 0.73 1.79 2.79
CA ALA A 98 0.50 0.51 2.09
C ALA A 98 1.61 -0.51 2.34
N LYS A 99 2.88 -0.07 2.34
CA LYS A 99 4.03 -0.93 2.68
C LYS A 99 3.93 -1.46 4.11
N ALA A 100 3.65 -0.58 5.06
CA ALA A 100 3.51 -0.96 6.46
C ALA A 100 2.36 -1.96 6.65
N ILE A 101 1.18 -1.71 6.05
CA ILE A 101 0.04 -2.63 6.07
C ILE A 101 0.44 -3.99 5.46
N ALA A 102 1.04 -4.00 4.27
CA ALA A 102 1.43 -5.22 3.58
C ALA A 102 2.47 -6.04 4.35
N ALA A 103 3.47 -5.36 4.95
CA ALA A 103 4.50 -5.99 5.77
C ALA A 103 3.89 -6.60 7.03
N MET A 104 3.03 -5.85 7.72
CA MET A 104 2.44 -6.22 9.01
C MET A 104 1.26 -7.19 8.91
N ALA A 105 0.68 -7.41 7.73
CA ALA A 105 -0.54 -8.21 7.53
C ALA A 105 -0.48 -9.64 8.10
N LYS A 106 0.71 -10.18 8.33
CA LYS A 106 0.93 -11.54 8.87
C LYS A 106 1.56 -11.54 10.27
N TYR A 107 1.56 -10.38 10.92
CA TYR A 107 2.16 -10.20 12.23
C TYR A 107 1.11 -9.82 13.26
N SER A 108 1.23 -10.38 14.46
CA SER A 108 0.36 -10.09 15.60
C SER A 108 0.92 -9.04 16.56
N LYS A 109 2.06 -8.45 16.24
CA LYS A 109 2.75 -7.48 17.09
C LYS A 109 2.45 -6.05 16.65
N ASN A 110 2.71 -5.08 17.54
CA ASN A 110 2.61 -3.67 17.21
C ASN A 110 3.76 -3.25 16.29
N ILE A 111 3.53 -2.21 15.47
CA ILE A 111 4.56 -1.70 14.55
C ILE A 111 5.81 -1.22 15.29
N GLN A 112 5.67 -0.72 16.53
CA GLN A 112 6.77 -0.29 17.38
C GLN A 112 7.78 -1.40 17.68
N ASP A 113 7.35 -2.67 17.69
CA ASP A 113 8.21 -3.83 17.92
C ASP A 113 9.18 -4.08 16.75
N TYR A 114 8.97 -3.40 15.62
CA TYR A 114 9.76 -3.53 14.38
C TYR A 114 10.64 -2.31 14.10
N LYS A 115 10.90 -1.47 15.10
CA LYS A 115 11.95 -0.44 15.01
C LYS A 115 13.33 -1.09 14.80
N PRO A 116 14.23 -0.48 14.02
CA PRO A 116 15.60 -0.97 13.90
C PRO A 116 16.27 -1.19 15.27
N PRO A 117 17.03 -2.27 15.46
CA PRO A 117 17.50 -3.24 14.47
C PRO A 117 16.54 -4.43 14.20
N SER A 118 15.31 -4.39 14.68
CA SER A 118 14.35 -5.49 14.46
C SER A 118 13.99 -5.60 12.98
N MET A 119 13.89 -6.83 12.48
CA MET A 119 13.59 -7.11 11.08
C MET A 119 12.35 -8.00 10.97
N PHE A 120 11.63 -7.84 9.86
CA PHE A 120 10.55 -8.74 9.51
C PHE A 120 11.10 -10.10 9.08
N ASP A 121 10.72 -11.17 9.77
CA ASP A 121 11.16 -12.55 9.50
C ASP A 121 10.22 -13.31 8.55
N LYS A 122 9.01 -12.80 8.34
CA LYS A 122 8.00 -13.38 7.45
C LYS A 122 7.77 -12.49 6.23
N LYS A 123 7.53 -13.13 5.10
CA LYS A 123 7.14 -12.42 3.89
C LYS A 123 5.73 -11.83 4.06
N GLY A 124 5.61 -10.51 3.91
CA GLY A 124 4.33 -9.81 3.88
C GLY A 124 3.46 -10.14 2.66
N LEU A 125 2.38 -9.39 2.49
CA LEU A 125 1.56 -9.48 1.27
C LEU A 125 2.29 -8.83 0.09
N PRO A 126 1.96 -9.25 -1.16
CA PRO A 126 2.40 -8.54 -2.34
C PRO A 126 1.95 -7.06 -2.30
N ILE A 127 2.86 -6.17 -2.71
CA ILE A 127 2.58 -4.74 -2.78
C ILE A 127 2.87 -4.19 -4.18
N ILE A 128 2.01 -3.28 -4.62
CA ILE A 128 2.17 -2.50 -5.84
C ILE A 128 2.12 -1.03 -5.46
N ALA A 129 3.14 -0.27 -5.83
CA ALA A 129 3.18 1.17 -5.61
C ALA A 129 2.87 1.91 -6.91
N ILE A 130 1.88 2.80 -6.87
CA ILE A 130 1.47 3.65 -8.00
C ILE A 130 1.61 5.11 -7.56
N PRO A 131 2.81 5.72 -7.79
CA PRO A 131 3.06 7.08 -7.36
C PRO A 131 2.32 8.10 -8.24
N THR A 132 1.81 9.15 -7.62
CA THR A 132 1.19 10.31 -8.27
C THR A 132 1.97 11.59 -8.07
N THR A 133 3.04 11.54 -7.29
CA THR A 133 3.96 12.66 -7.02
C THR A 133 5.39 12.24 -7.33
N ALA A 134 6.16 13.13 -7.94
CA ALA A 134 7.57 12.90 -8.18
C ALA A 134 8.42 13.23 -6.94
N GLY A 135 9.55 12.53 -6.78
CA GLY A 135 10.60 12.88 -5.82
C GLY A 135 10.53 12.23 -4.45
N THR A 136 9.47 11.49 -4.11
CA THR A 136 9.37 10.83 -2.79
C THR A 136 10.28 9.61 -2.67
N GLY A 137 10.46 8.86 -3.77
CA GLY A 137 11.23 7.62 -3.80
C GLY A 137 10.56 6.45 -3.07
N SER A 138 9.37 6.65 -2.48
CA SER A 138 8.67 5.61 -1.72
C SER A 138 8.35 4.38 -2.58
N GLU A 139 8.13 4.55 -3.87
CA GLU A 139 7.81 3.47 -4.82
C GLU A 139 9.01 2.55 -5.10
N VAL A 140 10.24 3.01 -4.88
CA VAL A 140 11.47 2.26 -5.20
C VAL A 140 12.27 1.82 -3.97
N THR A 141 11.90 2.29 -2.78
CA THR A 141 12.56 1.92 -1.51
C THR A 141 11.79 0.82 -0.78
N HIS A 142 12.46 0.10 0.11
CA HIS A 142 11.84 -0.87 1.01
C HIS A 142 11.49 -0.27 2.38
N HIS A 143 11.86 0.96 2.62
CA HIS A 143 11.52 1.70 3.84
C HIS A 143 10.10 2.29 3.76
N ALA A 144 9.43 2.37 4.90
CA ALA A 144 8.17 3.06 5.09
C ALA A 144 8.30 3.99 6.30
N VAL A 145 8.06 5.27 6.11
CA VAL A 145 8.15 6.26 7.20
C VAL A 145 6.80 6.37 7.88
N ILE A 146 6.72 5.90 9.12
CA ILE A 146 5.51 5.92 9.97
C ILE A 146 5.83 6.64 11.27
N ILE A 147 4.91 7.45 11.77
CA ILE A 147 5.03 8.13 13.06
C ILE A 147 4.52 7.22 14.18
N ASP A 148 5.34 7.03 15.20
CA ASP A 148 4.92 6.42 16.45
C ASP A 148 4.05 7.42 17.23
N SER A 149 2.77 7.11 17.42
CA SER A 149 1.82 8.01 18.09
C SER A 149 2.11 8.21 19.59
N ASN A 150 2.93 7.36 20.21
CA ASN A 150 3.25 7.48 21.64
C ASN A 150 4.32 8.54 21.92
N ASN A 151 5.31 8.69 21.05
CA ASN A 151 6.45 9.57 21.28
C ASN A 151 6.72 10.55 20.13
N ASN A 152 5.89 10.51 19.09
CA ASN A 152 6.01 11.33 17.87
C ASN A 152 7.35 11.15 17.12
N GLU A 153 7.95 9.95 17.23
CA GLU A 153 9.17 9.59 16.52
C GLU A 153 8.86 8.91 15.18
N LYS A 154 9.76 9.08 14.22
CA LYS A 154 9.68 8.37 12.94
C LYS A 154 10.21 6.95 13.08
N ILE A 155 9.42 5.98 12.62
CA ILE A 155 9.80 4.59 12.41
C ILE A 155 10.02 4.41 10.90
N SER A 156 11.14 3.83 10.49
CA SER A 156 11.43 3.56 9.07
C SER A 156 12.10 2.21 8.85
#